data_9a2334092c0d62891d66dc09dcefa67a
#
_entry.id   9a2334092c0d62891d66dc09dcefa67a
#
_cell.length_a   1.000
_cell.length_b   1.000
_cell.length_c   1.000
_cell.angle_alpha   90.00
_cell.angle_beta   90.00
_cell.angle_gamma   90.00
#
_symmetry.space_group_name_H-M   'P 1'
#
loop_
_entity.id
_entity.type
_entity.pdbx_description
1 polymer ?
#
loop_
_entity_poly.entity_id
_entity_poly.type
_entity_poly.pdbx_seq_one_letter_code
_entity_poly.pdbx_strand_id
1 'polypeptide(L)'
;MTTAATKFLVQDLDLYYGKFQALKKINLDIKEKEITALIGPSGCGKSTFLKTLNRMNDLEDGVQIEGTINLDGKDIFTEIDPISLRHRVGMVFQQPNPFPKSIYDNVAYGPRIHGETRKSVLDEIVERSLRQAAIWDELKDRLNKSALGLSGGQQQRLCIARTLAVQPEVILMDEPTSALDPISTMKIEDLALELKQDYTIVIVTHNMQQAARISDKTAFFLLGELMEFNPTKQLFANPSNPKTEEYITGRFG
;
A
#
# COMPACT_ATOMS: atom_id res chain seq x y z
N MET A 1 2.26 -22.39 16.48
CA MET A 1 1.95 -21.21 15.64
C MET A 1 3.13 -21.04 14.70
N THR A 2 2.97 -21.34 13.43
CA THR A 2 4.00 -21.05 12.41
C THR A 2 4.14 -19.53 12.32
N THR A 3 5.31 -19.02 12.65
CA THR A 3 5.65 -17.60 12.43
C THR A 3 5.57 -17.34 10.93
N ALA A 4 4.75 -16.35 10.51
CA ALA A 4 4.65 -15.96 9.10
C ALA A 4 6.04 -15.61 8.53
N ALA A 5 6.30 -16.00 7.29
CA ALA A 5 7.57 -15.73 6.64
C ALA A 5 7.78 -14.22 6.48
N THR A 6 9.03 -13.78 6.40
CA THR A 6 9.35 -12.37 6.16
C THR A 6 9.22 -12.07 4.67
N LYS A 7 8.34 -11.12 4.33
CA LYS A 7 8.14 -10.64 2.95
C LYS A 7 9.14 -9.56 2.59
N PHE A 8 9.24 -8.51 3.44
CA PHE A 8 10.29 -7.51 3.31
C PHE A 8 11.17 -7.49 4.56
N LEU A 9 12.47 -7.46 4.36
CA LEU A 9 13.45 -7.16 5.38
C LEU A 9 14.17 -5.85 5.01
N VAL A 10 14.01 -4.82 5.83
CA VAL A 10 14.62 -3.51 5.65
C VAL A 10 15.71 -3.33 6.71
N GLN A 11 16.92 -2.97 6.27
CA GLN A 11 18.08 -2.80 7.15
C GLN A 11 18.83 -1.51 6.83
N ASP A 12 19.01 -0.70 7.87
CA ASP A 12 19.76 0.56 7.88
C ASP A 12 19.42 1.49 6.70
N LEU A 13 18.12 1.58 6.38
CA LEU A 13 17.65 2.35 5.22
C LEU A 13 17.71 3.84 5.53
N ASP A 14 18.55 4.55 4.80
CA ASP A 14 18.62 6.00 4.70
C ASP A 14 18.10 6.46 3.34
N LEU A 15 17.35 7.57 3.27
CA LEU A 15 16.91 8.16 2.02
C LEU A 15 17.03 9.68 2.07
N TYR A 16 17.60 10.24 1.00
CA TYR A 16 17.82 11.67 0.83
C TYR A 16 17.13 12.20 -0.42
N TYR A 17 16.53 13.38 -0.31
CA TYR A 17 16.12 14.24 -1.42
C TYR A 17 17.12 15.40 -1.50
N GLY A 18 18.12 15.29 -2.38
CA GLY A 18 19.25 16.21 -2.40
C GLY A 18 19.97 16.25 -1.06
N LYS A 19 19.88 17.38 -0.32
CA LYS A 19 20.51 17.53 1.01
C LYS A 19 19.59 17.17 2.19
N PHE A 20 18.30 16.96 1.93
CA PHE A 20 17.33 16.66 2.98
C PHE A 20 17.23 15.16 3.21
N GLN A 21 17.54 14.71 4.42
CA GLN A 21 17.39 13.33 4.82
C GLN A 21 15.95 13.05 5.25
N ALA A 22 15.22 12.31 4.44
CA ALA A 22 13.82 11.98 4.66
C ALA A 22 13.60 10.70 5.48
N LEU A 23 14.52 9.73 5.38
CA LEU A 23 14.51 8.51 6.19
C LEU A 23 15.88 8.31 6.83
N LYS A 24 15.89 7.82 8.08
CA LYS A 24 17.09 7.70 8.92
C LYS A 24 17.15 6.32 9.55
N LYS A 25 18.06 5.47 9.05
CA LYS A 25 18.36 4.12 9.56
C LYS A 25 17.12 3.29 9.90
N ILE A 26 16.18 3.23 8.95
CA ILE A 26 14.97 2.45 9.15
C ILE A 26 15.30 0.96 9.13
N ASN A 27 14.86 0.26 10.17
CA ASN A 27 15.01 -1.19 10.34
C ASN A 27 13.64 -1.78 10.69
N LEU A 28 13.07 -2.62 9.82
CA LEU A 28 11.84 -3.36 10.14
C LEU A 28 11.65 -4.58 9.23
N ASP A 29 10.82 -5.52 9.68
CA ASP A 29 10.44 -6.72 8.94
C ASP A 29 8.92 -6.76 8.71
N ILE A 30 8.51 -6.80 7.45
CA ILE A 30 7.10 -6.98 7.06
C ILE A 30 6.87 -8.47 6.81
N LYS A 31 5.85 -9.02 7.45
CA LYS A 31 5.49 -10.43 7.32
C LYS A 31 4.50 -10.67 6.18
N GLU A 32 4.57 -11.87 5.61
CA GLU A 32 3.60 -12.30 4.59
C GLU A 32 2.18 -12.37 5.14
N LYS A 33 1.22 -11.95 4.31
CA LYS A 33 -0.22 -12.05 4.60
C LYS A 33 -0.61 -11.37 5.92
N GLU A 34 0.11 -10.30 6.27
CA GLU A 34 -0.24 -9.39 7.36
C GLU A 34 -0.50 -7.98 6.80
N ILE A 35 -1.30 -7.22 7.53
CA ILE A 35 -1.44 -5.77 7.29
C ILE A 35 -0.48 -5.04 8.23
N THR A 36 0.51 -4.35 7.67
CA THR A 36 1.39 -3.45 8.39
C THR A 36 0.93 -2.01 8.18
N ALA A 37 0.51 -1.32 9.25
CA ALA A 37 0.16 0.09 9.20
C ALA A 37 1.38 0.98 9.51
N LEU A 38 1.54 2.06 8.75
CA LEU A 38 2.52 3.11 8.99
C LEU A 38 1.76 4.35 9.48
N ILE A 39 2.02 4.77 10.72
CA ILE A 39 1.38 5.93 11.35
C ILE A 39 2.42 6.99 11.74
N GLY A 40 1.96 8.22 11.97
CA GLY A 40 2.80 9.35 12.37
C GLY A 40 2.32 10.66 11.76
N PRO A 41 2.86 11.81 12.20
CA PRO A 41 2.46 13.12 11.69
C PRO A 41 2.76 13.28 10.19
N SER A 42 2.13 14.29 9.57
CA SER A 42 2.38 14.62 8.16
C SER A 42 3.84 14.98 7.95
N GLY A 43 4.44 14.54 6.84
CA GLY A 43 5.83 14.83 6.49
C GLY A 43 6.88 14.02 7.26
N CYS A 44 6.52 13.05 8.10
CA CYS A 44 7.49 12.25 8.87
C CYS A 44 8.17 11.10 8.09
N GLY A 45 7.91 10.95 6.78
CA GLY A 45 8.59 9.95 5.93
C GLY A 45 7.79 8.70 5.56
N LYS A 46 6.53 8.51 6.03
CA LYS A 46 5.71 7.30 5.78
C LYS A 46 5.54 6.98 4.29
N SER A 47 5.04 7.95 3.51
CA SER A 47 4.83 7.76 2.07
C SER A 47 6.15 7.62 1.32
N THR A 48 7.22 8.28 1.79
CA THR A 48 8.58 8.08 1.25
C THR A 48 9.02 6.63 1.47
N PHE A 49 8.89 6.12 2.69
CA PHE A 49 9.20 4.72 3.00
C PHE A 49 8.34 3.76 2.17
N LEU A 50 7.01 3.99 2.11
CA LEU A 50 6.10 3.15 1.33
C LEU A 50 6.54 3.06 -0.14
N LYS A 51 6.83 4.21 -0.77
CA LYS A 51 7.26 4.31 -2.17
C LYS A 51 8.65 3.69 -2.42
N THR A 52 9.48 3.58 -1.38
CA THR A 52 10.80 2.93 -1.51
C THR A 52 10.64 1.43 -1.71
N LEU A 53 9.62 0.79 -1.12
CA LEU A 53 9.39 -0.66 -1.22
C LEU A 53 9.12 -1.15 -2.66
N ASN A 54 8.67 -0.27 -3.57
CA ASN A 54 8.49 -0.56 -4.99
C ASN A 54 9.34 0.33 -5.92
N ARG A 55 10.31 1.04 -5.35
CA ARG A 55 11.23 1.91 -6.09
C ARG A 55 10.55 3.03 -6.89
N MET A 56 9.38 3.50 -6.42
CA MET A 56 8.72 4.67 -7.03
C MET A 56 9.53 5.95 -6.82
N ASN A 57 10.37 6.01 -5.77
CA ASN A 57 11.25 7.15 -5.52
C ASN A 57 12.37 7.28 -6.58
N ASP A 58 12.69 6.22 -7.33
CA ASP A 58 13.64 6.28 -8.46
C ASP A 58 13.19 7.23 -9.58
N LEU A 59 11.90 7.63 -9.59
CA LEU A 59 11.33 8.55 -10.57
C LEU A 59 11.53 10.02 -10.18
N GLU A 60 12.08 10.29 -9.00
CA GLU A 60 12.32 11.63 -8.47
C GLU A 60 13.80 12.01 -8.60
N ASP A 61 14.07 13.19 -9.15
CA ASP A 61 15.44 13.65 -9.34
C ASP A 61 16.16 13.88 -7.99
N GLY A 62 17.42 13.47 -7.93
CA GLY A 62 18.29 13.72 -6.78
C GLY A 62 18.01 12.85 -5.55
N VAL A 63 17.25 11.75 -5.70
CA VAL A 63 17.08 10.75 -4.64
C VAL A 63 18.35 9.93 -4.48
N GLN A 64 18.80 9.78 -3.24
CA GLN A 64 19.89 8.89 -2.85
C GLN A 64 19.37 7.95 -1.76
N ILE A 65 19.65 6.65 -1.90
CA ILE A 65 19.20 5.60 -0.99
C ILE A 65 20.42 4.78 -0.56
N GLU A 66 20.56 4.58 0.75
CA GLU A 66 21.58 3.73 1.37
C GLU A 66 20.89 2.67 2.23
N GLY A 67 21.57 1.56 2.50
CA GLY A 67 20.99 0.41 3.21
C GLY A 67 20.44 -0.62 2.25
N THR A 68 19.66 -1.59 2.76
CA THR A 68 19.13 -2.71 1.99
C THR A 68 17.64 -2.93 2.22
N ILE A 69 16.93 -3.32 1.17
CA ILE A 69 15.54 -3.80 1.23
C ILE A 69 15.49 -5.13 0.48
N ASN A 70 15.25 -6.21 1.21
CA ASN A 70 15.11 -7.53 0.62
C ASN A 70 13.63 -7.91 0.50
N LEU A 71 13.20 -8.29 -0.70
CA LEU A 71 11.91 -8.92 -0.98
C LEU A 71 12.15 -10.41 -1.21
N ASP A 72 11.62 -11.26 -0.33
CA ASP A 72 11.85 -12.71 -0.33
C ASP A 72 13.36 -13.08 -0.36
N GLY A 73 14.17 -12.32 0.39
CA GLY A 73 15.61 -12.53 0.50
C GLY A 73 16.46 -11.98 -0.64
N LYS A 74 15.86 -11.29 -1.64
CA LYS A 74 16.57 -10.65 -2.74
C LYS A 74 16.54 -9.14 -2.61
N ASP A 75 17.69 -8.50 -2.73
CA ASP A 75 17.80 -7.04 -2.68
C ASP A 75 17.08 -6.40 -3.89
N ILE A 76 16.13 -5.50 -3.58
CA ILE A 76 15.31 -4.84 -4.61
C ILE A 76 16.09 -3.85 -5.47
N PHE A 77 17.28 -3.39 -5.03
CA PHE A 77 18.09 -2.41 -5.76
C PHE A 77 19.08 -3.06 -6.72
N THR A 78 19.62 -4.24 -6.35
CA THR A 78 20.72 -4.89 -7.07
C THR A 78 20.33 -6.20 -7.75
N GLU A 79 19.32 -6.92 -7.24
CA GLU A 79 18.97 -8.27 -7.71
C GLU A 79 17.60 -8.34 -8.40
N ILE A 80 16.75 -7.31 -8.27
CA ILE A 80 15.42 -7.30 -8.88
C ILE A 80 15.29 -6.12 -9.85
N ASP A 81 14.92 -6.41 -11.09
CA ASP A 81 14.59 -5.39 -12.08
C ASP A 81 13.36 -4.56 -11.64
N PRO A 82 13.37 -3.21 -11.78
CA PRO A 82 12.28 -2.34 -11.34
C PRO A 82 10.91 -2.66 -11.93
N ILE A 83 10.84 -3.14 -13.17
CA ILE A 83 9.56 -3.50 -13.81
C ILE A 83 9.00 -4.76 -13.16
N SER A 84 9.84 -5.77 -12.97
CA SER A 84 9.51 -7.01 -12.27
C SER A 84 9.11 -6.75 -10.81
N LEU A 85 9.82 -5.84 -10.12
CA LEU A 85 9.47 -5.44 -8.77
C LEU A 85 8.06 -4.81 -8.72
N ARG A 86 7.77 -3.85 -9.60
CA ARG A 86 6.47 -3.15 -9.63
C ARG A 86 5.32 -4.04 -10.09
N HIS A 87 5.60 -5.16 -10.75
CA HIS A 87 4.60 -6.19 -11.03
C HIS A 87 4.24 -6.96 -9.75
N ARG A 88 5.26 -7.30 -8.93
CA ARG A 88 5.08 -8.03 -7.66
C ARG A 88 4.55 -7.15 -6.52
N VAL A 89 4.84 -5.84 -6.54
CA VAL A 89 4.54 -4.87 -5.49
C VAL A 89 3.68 -3.74 -6.07
N GLY A 90 2.37 -3.95 -6.05
CA GLY A 90 1.39 -3.00 -6.56
C GLY A 90 1.17 -1.81 -5.61
N MET A 91 0.69 -0.69 -6.14
CA MET A 91 0.45 0.52 -5.36
C MET A 91 -0.92 1.14 -5.62
N VAL A 92 -1.59 1.52 -4.55
CA VAL A 92 -2.83 2.31 -4.51
C VAL A 92 -2.51 3.67 -3.91
N PHE A 93 -2.80 4.73 -4.65
CA PHE A 93 -2.46 6.10 -4.27
C PHE A 93 -3.54 6.75 -3.41
N GLN A 94 -3.17 7.81 -2.71
CA GLN A 94 -4.04 8.60 -1.83
C GLN A 94 -5.25 9.16 -2.60
N GLN A 95 -5.02 9.77 -3.76
CA GLN A 95 -6.09 10.20 -4.63
C GLN A 95 -6.39 9.14 -5.68
N PRO A 96 -7.66 8.75 -5.86
CA PRO A 96 -8.03 7.87 -6.95
C PRO A 96 -7.53 8.42 -8.29
N ASN A 97 -6.86 7.58 -9.06
CA ASN A 97 -6.27 7.97 -10.35
C ASN A 97 -6.68 7.02 -11.49
N PRO A 98 -7.97 6.84 -11.74
CA PRO A 98 -8.41 6.04 -12.88
C PRO A 98 -7.92 6.69 -14.18
N PHE A 99 -7.51 5.86 -15.14
CA PHE A 99 -7.19 6.35 -16.47
C PHE A 99 -8.45 6.91 -17.14
N PRO A 100 -8.33 7.91 -18.05
CA PRO A 100 -9.45 8.45 -18.83
C PRO A 100 -9.90 7.44 -19.91
N LYS A 101 -10.28 6.28 -19.47
CA LYS A 101 -10.70 5.10 -20.24
C LYS A 101 -11.97 4.52 -19.63
N SER A 102 -12.48 3.44 -20.25
CA SER A 102 -13.59 2.69 -19.68
C SER A 102 -13.21 2.00 -18.35
N ILE A 103 -14.21 1.59 -17.58
CA ILE A 103 -14.03 0.78 -16.37
C ILE A 103 -13.28 -0.50 -16.74
N TYR A 104 -13.72 -1.19 -17.80
CA TYR A 104 -13.06 -2.40 -18.31
C TYR A 104 -11.59 -2.16 -18.66
N ASP A 105 -11.30 -1.11 -19.44
CA ASP A 105 -9.94 -0.84 -19.89
C ASP A 105 -9.01 -0.38 -18.77
N ASN A 106 -9.54 0.18 -17.69
CA ASN A 106 -8.74 0.45 -16.47
C ASN A 106 -8.22 -0.84 -15.87
N VAL A 107 -9.07 -1.84 -15.67
CA VAL A 107 -8.68 -3.12 -15.06
C VAL A 107 -7.85 -3.97 -16.01
N ALA A 108 -8.23 -4.04 -17.30
CA ALA A 108 -7.52 -4.80 -18.32
C ALA A 108 -6.17 -4.20 -18.73
N TYR A 109 -5.85 -2.97 -18.28
CA TYR A 109 -4.65 -2.25 -18.72
C TYR A 109 -3.36 -2.99 -18.37
N GLY A 110 -3.18 -3.37 -17.10
CA GLY A 110 -2.01 -4.08 -16.64
C GLY A 110 -1.80 -5.41 -17.37
N PRO A 111 -2.78 -6.34 -17.36
CA PRO A 111 -2.69 -7.60 -18.10
C PRO A 111 -2.32 -7.43 -19.58
N ARG A 112 -2.88 -6.42 -20.27
CA ARG A 112 -2.52 -6.13 -21.68
C ARG A 112 -1.07 -5.69 -21.84
N ILE A 113 -0.55 -4.85 -20.95
CA ILE A 113 0.86 -4.43 -20.96
C ILE A 113 1.78 -5.62 -20.76
N HIS A 114 1.36 -6.60 -19.96
CA HIS A 114 2.09 -7.85 -19.73
C HIS A 114 1.83 -8.93 -20.81
N GLY A 115 1.21 -8.55 -21.93
CA GLY A 115 1.11 -9.39 -23.14
C GLY A 115 -0.16 -10.24 -23.25
N GLU A 116 -1.15 -10.11 -22.32
CA GLU A 116 -2.43 -10.81 -22.48
C GLU A 116 -3.30 -10.08 -23.52
N THR A 117 -3.62 -10.77 -24.62
CA THR A 117 -4.43 -10.22 -25.72
C THR A 117 -5.74 -10.95 -25.94
N ARG A 118 -5.90 -12.14 -25.34
CA ARG A 118 -7.10 -12.96 -25.48
C ARG A 118 -8.26 -12.35 -24.72
N LYS A 119 -9.32 -11.98 -25.48
CA LYS A 119 -10.48 -11.28 -24.89
C LYS A 119 -11.13 -12.08 -23.76
N SER A 120 -11.32 -13.39 -23.92
CA SER A 120 -11.95 -14.24 -22.90
C SER A 120 -11.18 -14.24 -21.59
N VAL A 121 -9.83 -14.28 -21.65
CA VAL A 121 -8.98 -14.24 -20.45
C VAL A 121 -9.04 -12.86 -19.78
N LEU A 122 -9.03 -11.79 -20.58
CA LEU A 122 -9.21 -10.43 -20.06
C LEU A 122 -10.59 -10.24 -19.40
N ASP A 123 -11.65 -10.80 -19.96
CA ASP A 123 -13.00 -10.75 -19.40
C ASP A 123 -13.02 -11.44 -18.01
N GLU A 124 -12.40 -12.61 -17.88
CA GLU A 124 -12.26 -13.32 -16.59
C GLU A 124 -11.42 -12.55 -15.57
N ILE A 125 -10.30 -11.95 -16.00
CA ILE A 125 -9.45 -11.14 -15.12
C ILE A 125 -10.22 -9.91 -14.62
N VAL A 126 -10.93 -9.21 -15.51
CA VAL A 126 -11.70 -8.01 -15.17
C VAL A 126 -12.79 -8.34 -14.16
N GLU A 127 -13.60 -9.38 -14.44
CA GLU A 127 -14.66 -9.80 -13.51
C GLU A 127 -14.08 -10.19 -12.15
N ARG A 128 -13.08 -11.07 -12.12
CA ARG A 128 -12.42 -11.50 -10.89
C ARG A 128 -11.89 -10.32 -10.08
N SER A 129 -11.17 -9.41 -10.72
CA SER A 129 -10.55 -8.26 -10.03
C SER A 129 -11.59 -7.28 -9.49
N LEU A 130 -12.68 -7.03 -10.22
CA LEU A 130 -13.79 -6.21 -9.74
C LEU A 130 -14.56 -6.88 -8.59
N ARG A 131 -14.69 -8.21 -8.60
CA ARG A 131 -15.26 -8.97 -7.48
C ARG A 131 -14.36 -8.91 -6.24
N GLN A 132 -13.07 -9.15 -6.41
CA GLN A 132 -12.08 -9.03 -5.32
C GLN A 132 -12.05 -7.61 -4.73
N ALA A 133 -12.27 -6.57 -5.53
CA ALA A 133 -12.38 -5.18 -5.06
C ALA A 133 -13.79 -4.80 -4.54
N ALA A 134 -14.69 -5.77 -4.36
CA ALA A 134 -16.06 -5.60 -3.86
C ALA A 134 -16.87 -4.53 -4.63
N ILE A 135 -16.70 -4.44 -5.97
CA ILE A 135 -17.36 -3.42 -6.81
C ILE A 135 -18.05 -3.98 -8.04
N TRP A 136 -17.96 -5.29 -8.30
CA TRP A 136 -18.54 -5.92 -9.49
C TRP A 136 -20.03 -5.62 -9.66
N ASP A 137 -20.83 -5.83 -8.62
CA ASP A 137 -22.30 -5.68 -8.70
C ASP A 137 -22.73 -4.23 -8.97
N GLU A 138 -21.91 -3.26 -8.60
CA GLU A 138 -22.15 -1.85 -8.90
C GLU A 138 -21.80 -1.48 -10.37
N LEU A 139 -20.88 -2.23 -11.01
CA LEU A 139 -20.27 -1.83 -12.28
C LEU A 139 -20.51 -2.78 -13.45
N LYS A 140 -20.96 -4.03 -13.24
CA LYS A 140 -21.08 -5.08 -14.27
C LYS A 140 -21.88 -4.65 -15.52
N ASP A 141 -22.92 -3.82 -15.35
CA ASP A 141 -23.78 -3.39 -16.46
C ASP A 141 -23.27 -2.12 -17.17
N ARG A 142 -22.11 -1.59 -16.73
CA ARG A 142 -21.56 -0.33 -17.24
C ARG A 142 -20.04 -0.36 -17.48
N LEU A 143 -19.47 -1.54 -17.70
CA LEU A 143 -18.02 -1.75 -17.88
C LEU A 143 -17.42 -0.90 -19.01
N ASN A 144 -18.19 -0.61 -20.07
CA ASN A 144 -17.76 0.22 -21.19
C ASN A 144 -17.94 1.73 -20.97
N LYS A 145 -18.46 2.15 -19.80
CA LYS A 145 -18.59 3.57 -19.46
C LYS A 145 -17.27 4.12 -18.93
N SER A 146 -17.11 5.45 -19.04
CA SER A 146 -15.93 6.15 -18.52
C SER A 146 -15.77 5.93 -17.00
N ALA A 147 -14.56 5.60 -16.57
CA ALA A 147 -14.21 5.49 -15.15
C ALA A 147 -14.25 6.82 -14.41
N LEU A 148 -14.08 7.95 -15.11
CA LEU A 148 -14.10 9.29 -14.50
C LEU A 148 -15.49 9.70 -13.99
N GLY A 149 -16.56 9.06 -14.45
CA GLY A 149 -17.93 9.30 -13.98
C GLY A 149 -18.30 8.53 -12.70
N LEU A 150 -17.39 7.81 -12.09
CA LEU A 150 -17.59 7.08 -10.84
C LEU A 150 -17.47 8.01 -9.63
N SER A 151 -18.12 7.67 -8.51
CA SER A 151 -17.89 8.34 -7.23
C SER A 151 -16.46 8.10 -6.72
N GLY A 152 -15.95 8.93 -5.82
CA GLY A 152 -14.58 8.80 -5.29
C GLY A 152 -14.30 7.41 -4.69
N GLY A 153 -15.23 6.87 -3.90
CA GLY A 153 -15.07 5.51 -3.34
C GLY A 153 -15.15 4.41 -4.41
N GLN A 154 -15.93 4.59 -5.47
CA GLN A 154 -15.94 3.67 -6.61
C GLN A 154 -14.65 3.76 -7.42
N GLN A 155 -14.12 4.97 -7.65
CA GLN A 155 -12.84 5.16 -8.33
C GLN A 155 -11.70 4.52 -7.55
N GLN A 156 -11.68 4.66 -6.22
CA GLN A 156 -10.65 4.04 -5.38
C GLN A 156 -10.70 2.51 -5.45
N ARG A 157 -11.89 1.91 -5.31
CA ARG A 157 -12.04 0.45 -5.47
C ARG A 157 -11.72 -0.02 -6.89
N LEU A 158 -11.98 0.79 -7.92
CA LEU A 158 -11.53 0.50 -9.28
C LEU A 158 -10.00 0.52 -9.39
N CYS A 159 -9.31 1.47 -8.74
CA CYS A 159 -7.85 1.51 -8.69
C CYS A 159 -7.28 0.28 -7.94
N ILE A 160 -7.95 -0.18 -6.89
CA ILE A 160 -7.59 -1.45 -6.22
C ILE A 160 -7.80 -2.62 -7.19
N ALA A 161 -8.95 -2.72 -7.89
CA ALA A 161 -9.19 -3.76 -8.88
C ALA A 161 -8.12 -3.78 -9.99
N ARG A 162 -7.71 -2.59 -10.47
CA ARG A 162 -6.62 -2.45 -11.45
C ARG A 162 -5.30 -3.01 -10.91
N THR A 163 -4.99 -2.75 -9.64
CA THR A 163 -3.80 -3.30 -8.98
C THR A 163 -3.88 -4.81 -8.83
N LEU A 164 -5.03 -5.36 -8.46
CA LEU A 164 -5.25 -6.81 -8.30
C LEU A 164 -5.21 -7.57 -9.64
N ALA A 165 -5.51 -6.90 -10.75
CA ALA A 165 -5.57 -7.54 -12.07
C ALA A 165 -4.24 -8.14 -12.54
N VAL A 166 -3.11 -7.62 -12.05
CA VAL A 166 -1.77 -8.15 -12.32
C VAL A 166 -1.30 -9.18 -11.31
N GLN A 167 -2.14 -9.52 -10.32
CA GLN A 167 -1.86 -10.52 -9.27
C GLN A 167 -0.54 -10.22 -8.51
N PRO A 168 -0.41 -9.06 -7.87
CA PRO A 168 0.79 -8.74 -7.11
C PRO A 168 0.90 -9.67 -5.89
N GLU A 169 2.05 -9.67 -5.24
CA GLU A 169 2.27 -10.37 -3.96
C GLU A 169 2.08 -9.42 -2.77
N VAL A 170 2.32 -8.14 -3.01
CA VAL A 170 2.21 -7.06 -2.01
C VAL A 170 1.37 -5.91 -2.56
N ILE A 171 0.52 -5.34 -1.72
CA ILE A 171 -0.27 -4.15 -2.03
C ILE A 171 0.15 -3.03 -1.07
N LEU A 172 0.71 -1.96 -1.64
CA LEU A 172 1.02 -0.74 -0.93
C LEU A 172 -0.17 0.22 -1.05
N MET A 173 -0.61 0.80 0.06
CA MET A 173 -1.74 1.73 0.10
C MET A 173 -1.32 3.03 0.78
N ASP A 174 -1.25 4.12 0.03
CA ASP A 174 -0.90 5.44 0.56
C ASP A 174 -2.18 6.20 0.88
N GLU A 175 -2.57 6.26 2.16
CA GLU A 175 -3.77 6.94 2.67
C GLU A 175 -5.05 6.69 1.84
N PRO A 176 -5.43 5.43 1.54
CA PRO A 176 -6.43 5.10 0.51
C PRO A 176 -7.84 5.60 0.82
N THR A 177 -8.09 6.11 2.03
CA THR A 177 -9.42 6.52 2.50
C THR A 177 -9.51 8.00 2.88
N SER A 178 -8.41 8.76 2.75
CA SER A 178 -8.33 10.15 3.24
C SER A 178 -9.31 11.13 2.58
N ALA A 179 -9.71 10.86 1.33
CA ALA A 179 -10.65 11.69 0.56
C ALA A 179 -12.04 11.08 0.44
N LEU A 180 -12.37 10.05 1.25
CA LEU A 180 -13.62 9.30 1.13
C LEU A 180 -14.58 9.59 2.28
N ASP A 181 -15.85 9.40 2.00
CA ASP A 181 -16.91 9.40 3.02
C ASP A 181 -16.81 8.18 3.95
N PRO A 182 -17.44 8.21 5.15
CA PRO A 182 -17.32 7.13 6.13
C PRO A 182 -17.78 5.76 5.62
N ILE A 183 -18.81 5.70 4.76
CA ILE A 183 -19.32 4.44 4.21
C ILE A 183 -18.31 3.84 3.24
N SER A 184 -17.75 4.67 2.35
CA SER A 184 -16.70 4.25 1.43
C SER A 184 -15.42 3.84 2.17
N THR A 185 -15.08 4.53 3.26
CA THR A 185 -13.95 4.17 4.13
C THR A 185 -14.14 2.77 4.73
N MET A 186 -15.30 2.47 5.30
CA MET A 186 -15.59 1.14 5.86
C MET A 186 -15.43 0.04 4.80
N LYS A 187 -15.96 0.26 3.59
CA LYS A 187 -15.82 -0.70 2.48
C LYS A 187 -14.36 -0.98 2.11
N ILE A 188 -13.49 0.02 2.17
CA ILE A 188 -12.04 -0.16 1.91
C ILE A 188 -11.36 -0.90 3.08
N GLU A 189 -11.76 -0.63 4.32
CA GLU A 189 -11.24 -1.33 5.49
C GLU A 189 -11.62 -2.83 5.45
N ASP A 190 -12.88 -3.15 5.21
CA ASP A 190 -13.38 -4.52 5.07
C ASP A 190 -12.64 -5.24 3.93
N LEU A 191 -12.50 -4.56 2.79
CA LEU A 191 -11.76 -5.06 1.64
C LEU A 191 -10.30 -5.38 2.00
N ALA A 192 -9.61 -4.52 2.74
CA ALA A 192 -8.23 -4.78 3.16
C ALA A 192 -8.12 -6.03 4.05
N LEU A 193 -9.09 -6.24 4.96
CA LEU A 193 -9.17 -7.42 5.81
C LEU A 193 -9.42 -8.71 5.02
N GLU A 194 -10.21 -8.65 3.95
CA GLU A 194 -10.42 -9.78 3.03
C GLU A 194 -9.16 -10.07 2.22
N LEU A 195 -8.56 -9.03 1.62
CA LEU A 195 -7.38 -9.15 0.77
C LEU A 195 -6.15 -9.69 1.50
N LYS A 196 -5.99 -9.45 2.80
CA LYS A 196 -4.83 -9.96 3.56
C LYS A 196 -4.73 -11.48 3.60
N GLN A 197 -5.82 -12.20 3.30
CA GLN A 197 -5.81 -13.67 3.20
C GLN A 197 -4.83 -14.15 2.11
N ASP A 198 -4.73 -13.37 1.03
CA ASP A 198 -3.96 -13.74 -0.16
C ASP A 198 -2.75 -12.82 -0.37
N TYR A 199 -2.80 -11.58 0.11
CA TYR A 199 -1.81 -10.52 -0.14
C TYR A 199 -1.16 -10.00 1.15
N THR A 200 0.09 -9.60 1.05
CA THR A 200 0.74 -8.78 2.08
C THR A 200 0.36 -7.32 1.85
N ILE A 201 -0.06 -6.61 2.89
CA ILE A 201 -0.53 -5.22 2.76
C ILE A 201 0.31 -4.30 3.63
N VAL A 202 0.77 -3.18 3.04
CA VAL A 202 1.39 -2.07 3.78
C VAL A 202 0.54 -0.84 3.55
N ILE A 203 0.00 -0.26 4.62
CA ILE A 203 -0.91 0.88 4.53
C ILE A 203 -0.38 2.08 5.31
N VAL A 204 -0.29 3.24 4.67
CA VAL A 204 -0.11 4.53 5.35
C VAL A 204 -1.49 5.05 5.75
N THR A 205 -1.63 5.47 6.98
CA THR A 205 -2.83 6.17 7.44
C THR A 205 -2.50 7.19 8.53
N HIS A 206 -3.21 8.31 8.52
CA HIS A 206 -3.21 9.27 9.63
C HIS A 206 -4.36 8.99 10.62
N ASN A 207 -5.25 8.05 10.33
CA ASN A 207 -6.35 7.66 11.19
C ASN A 207 -5.92 6.49 12.10
N MET A 208 -5.61 6.80 13.36
CA MET A 208 -5.18 5.81 14.36
C MET A 208 -6.24 4.74 14.63
N GLN A 209 -7.51 5.10 14.58
CA GLN A 209 -8.61 4.13 14.77
C GLN A 209 -8.66 3.13 13.62
N GLN A 210 -8.42 3.58 12.38
CA GLN A 210 -8.30 2.71 11.23
C GLN A 210 -7.13 1.73 11.41
N ALA A 211 -5.92 2.23 11.73
CA ALA A 211 -4.77 1.37 11.99
C ALA A 211 -5.07 0.33 13.07
N ALA A 212 -5.69 0.76 14.19
CA ALA A 212 -6.03 -0.14 15.30
C ALA A 212 -7.04 -1.24 14.90
N ARG A 213 -7.96 -0.96 13.95
CA ARG A 213 -8.98 -1.94 13.53
C ARG A 213 -8.45 -2.97 12.55
N ILE A 214 -7.64 -2.55 11.57
CA ILE A 214 -7.35 -3.41 10.42
C ILE A 214 -5.94 -4.00 10.41
N SER A 215 -4.95 -3.41 11.12
CA SER A 215 -3.57 -3.87 11.02
C SER A 215 -3.18 -4.92 12.05
N ASP A 216 -2.26 -5.80 11.66
CA ASP A 216 -1.65 -6.80 12.54
C ASP A 216 -0.45 -6.20 13.29
N LYS A 217 0.37 -5.40 12.57
CA LYS A 217 1.50 -4.65 13.12
C LYS A 217 1.37 -3.17 12.76
N THR A 218 1.90 -2.31 13.62
CA THR A 218 1.93 -0.86 13.39
C THR A 218 3.34 -0.33 13.62
N ALA A 219 3.78 0.51 12.67
CA ALA A 219 5.05 1.23 12.70
C ALA A 219 4.77 2.73 12.91
N PHE A 220 5.31 3.31 13.97
CA PHE A 220 5.22 4.73 14.24
C PHE A 220 6.46 5.46 13.74
N PHE A 221 6.27 6.39 12.80
CA PHE A 221 7.30 7.24 12.21
C PHE A 221 7.26 8.65 12.79
N LEU A 222 8.44 9.20 13.06
CA LEU A 222 8.60 10.59 13.49
C LEU A 222 9.91 11.17 12.95
N LEU A 223 9.83 12.29 12.23
CA LEU A 223 11.00 13.05 11.70
C LEU A 223 12.01 12.17 10.92
N GLY A 224 11.48 11.23 10.14
CA GLY A 224 12.28 10.32 9.32
C GLY A 224 12.79 9.07 10.04
N GLU A 225 12.46 8.90 11.30
CA GLU A 225 12.90 7.76 12.13
C GLU A 225 11.74 6.81 12.44
N LEU A 226 12.02 5.52 12.56
CA LEU A 226 11.10 4.53 13.08
C LEU A 226 11.19 4.49 14.61
N MET A 227 10.21 5.06 15.28
CA MET A 227 10.22 5.19 16.74
C MET A 227 9.80 3.90 17.44
N GLU A 228 8.84 3.18 16.87
CA GLU A 228 8.32 1.93 17.42
C GLU A 228 7.69 1.07 16.33
N PHE A 229 7.89 -0.25 16.37
CA PHE A 229 7.26 -1.24 15.51
C PHE A 229 6.85 -2.45 16.33
N ASN A 230 5.56 -2.64 16.53
CA ASN A 230 5.02 -3.67 17.41
C ASN A 230 3.70 -4.23 16.86
N PRO A 231 3.22 -5.39 17.36
CA PRO A 231 1.84 -5.81 17.17
C PRO A 231 0.88 -4.67 17.51
N THR A 232 -0.07 -4.41 16.64
CA THR A 232 -0.98 -3.25 16.73
C THR A 232 -1.65 -3.12 18.10
N LYS A 233 -2.15 -4.24 18.63
CA LYS A 233 -2.78 -4.25 19.96
C LYS A 233 -1.85 -3.80 21.07
N GLN A 234 -0.58 -4.19 21.00
CA GLN A 234 0.44 -3.81 21.98
C GLN A 234 0.75 -2.31 21.85
N LEU A 235 1.03 -1.84 20.63
CA LEU A 235 1.42 -0.46 20.36
C LEU A 235 0.33 0.53 20.82
N PHE A 236 -0.95 0.22 20.63
CA PHE A 236 -2.05 1.09 21.06
C PHE A 236 -2.43 0.95 22.52
N ALA A 237 -2.24 -0.22 23.15
CA ALA A 237 -2.60 -0.44 24.54
C ALA A 237 -1.48 -0.11 25.54
N ASN A 238 -0.23 -0.39 25.17
CA ASN A 238 0.95 -0.22 26.02
C ASN A 238 2.19 0.05 25.17
N PRO A 239 2.30 1.26 24.57
CA PRO A 239 3.46 1.63 23.77
C PRO A 239 4.76 1.58 24.59
N SER A 240 5.84 1.12 23.96
CA SER A 240 7.15 1.01 24.60
C SER A 240 7.93 2.33 24.52
N ASN A 241 7.58 3.21 23.58
CA ASN A 241 8.25 4.49 23.36
C ASN A 241 7.37 5.65 23.84
N PRO A 242 7.87 6.54 24.73
CA PRO A 242 7.10 7.68 25.22
C PRO A 242 6.55 8.60 24.13
N LYS A 243 7.28 8.79 23.02
CA LYS A 243 6.80 9.59 21.88
C LYS A 243 5.62 8.94 21.17
N THR A 244 5.57 7.59 21.14
CA THR A 244 4.42 6.84 20.63
C THR A 244 3.21 7.08 21.52
N GLU A 245 3.37 7.04 22.85
CA GLU A 245 2.30 7.30 23.81
C GLU A 245 1.75 8.73 23.66
N GLU A 246 2.63 9.73 23.56
CA GLU A 246 2.24 11.13 23.34
C GLU A 246 1.43 11.29 22.06
N TYR A 247 1.88 10.64 20.97
CA TYR A 247 1.20 10.70 19.67
C TYR A 247 -0.20 10.05 19.72
N ILE A 248 -0.30 8.84 20.29
CA ILE A 248 -1.57 8.10 20.36
C ILE A 248 -2.58 8.80 21.28
N THR A 249 -2.12 9.41 22.36
CA THR A 249 -2.99 10.12 23.33
C THR A 249 -3.35 11.54 22.93
N GLY A 250 -2.86 12.01 21.75
CA GLY A 250 -3.09 13.38 21.27
C GLY A 250 -2.38 14.47 22.06
N ARG A 251 -1.37 14.11 22.86
CA ARG A 251 -0.53 15.05 23.64
C ARG A 251 0.71 15.51 22.88
N PHE A 252 0.77 15.17 21.60
CA PHE A 252 1.89 15.47 20.72
C PHE A 252 1.77 16.93 20.25
N GLY A 253 2.66 17.81 20.72
CA GLY A 253 2.69 19.24 20.38
C GLY A 253 3.90 19.92 20.97
#